data_59ec15ab2399e8fc74ac4877c56b8d2d
#
_entry.id   59ec15ab2399e8fc74ac4877c56b8d2d
#
_cell.length_a   1.000
_cell.length_b   1.000
_cell.length_c   1.000
_cell.angle_alpha   90.00
_cell.angle_beta   90.00
_cell.angle_gamma   90.00
#
_symmetry.space_group_name_H-M   'P 1'
#
loop_
_entity.id
_entity.type
_entity.pdbx_description
1 polymer ?
#
loop_
_entity_poly.entity_id
_entity_poly.type
_entity_poly.pdbx_seq_one_letter_code
_entity_poly.pdbx_strand_id
1 'polypeptide(L)'
;MQTTAKRAWHRLRTLAPEYALYPLIVLIVLLVMGAFTGRFLTTDNPYGSYTIQACAWLEGHLDVNPNFTWLELAEYGGKFYVSFPLFPSYVMLPFAAIFGLDTPDHFINLAVTLLGIAYALRIYRRMTGSSRHAARYVLYLYLANGYLFIALQGWV
;
A
#
# COMPACT_ATOMS: atom_id res chain seq x y z
N MET A 1 -1.89 40.25 -8.26
CA MET A 1 -1.34 38.89 -8.30
C MET A 1 -0.72 38.39 -6.96
N GLN A 2 -0.37 39.24 -5.99
CA GLN A 2 0.20 38.79 -4.70
C GLN A 2 -0.81 38.16 -3.72
N THR A 3 -2.10 38.33 -3.89
CA THR A 3 -3.12 37.86 -2.94
C THR A 3 -3.42 36.36 -3.00
N THR A 4 -3.25 35.73 -4.15
CA THR A 4 -3.52 34.28 -4.33
C THR A 4 -2.41 33.42 -3.72
N ALA A 5 -1.16 33.80 -3.90
CA ALA A 5 -0.01 33.09 -3.32
C ALA A 5 0.01 33.19 -1.78
N LYS A 6 -0.29 34.36 -1.20
CA LYS A 6 -0.40 34.53 0.26
C LYS A 6 -1.54 33.71 0.86
N ARG A 7 -2.70 33.60 0.17
CA ARG A 7 -3.81 32.74 0.61
C ARG A 7 -3.47 31.26 0.51
N ALA A 8 -2.76 30.84 -0.53
CA ALA A 8 -2.28 29.46 -0.67
C ALA A 8 -1.26 29.12 0.44
N TRP A 9 -0.31 30.02 0.74
CA TRP A 9 0.65 29.85 1.84
C TRP A 9 -0.02 29.78 3.22
N HIS A 10 -1.01 30.63 3.46
CA HIS A 10 -1.76 30.60 4.73
C HIS A 10 -2.57 29.31 4.89
N ARG A 11 -3.19 28.81 3.81
CA ARG A 11 -3.86 27.51 3.80
C ARG A 11 -2.91 26.33 3.99
N LEU A 12 -1.72 26.36 3.38
CA LEU A 12 -0.70 25.35 3.59
C LEU A 12 -0.18 25.35 5.03
N ARG A 13 0.02 26.53 5.63
CA ARG A 13 0.52 26.67 6.99
C ARG A 13 -0.49 26.25 8.06
N THR A 14 -1.79 26.42 7.81
CA THR A 14 -2.87 25.96 8.70
C THR A 14 -3.19 24.48 8.52
N LEU A 15 -2.86 23.88 7.36
CA LEU A 15 -3.05 22.47 7.09
C LEU A 15 -1.81 21.62 7.45
N ALA A 16 -0.62 22.24 7.50
CA ALA A 16 0.64 21.56 7.68
C ALA A 16 0.72 20.68 8.96
N PRO A 17 0.30 21.14 10.16
CA PRO A 17 0.45 20.33 11.37
C PRO A 17 -0.43 19.08 11.38
N GLU A 18 -1.64 19.16 10.83
CA GLU A 18 -2.51 17.97 10.73
C GLU A 18 -1.99 16.95 9.72
N TYR A 19 -1.49 17.39 8.56
CA TYR A 19 -0.97 16.50 7.53
C TYR A 19 0.40 15.93 7.87
N ALA A 20 1.24 16.66 8.62
CA ALA A 20 2.53 16.15 9.07
C ALA A 20 2.38 15.00 10.10
N LEU A 21 1.25 14.95 10.81
CA LEU A 21 0.99 13.89 11.78
C LEU A 21 0.82 12.52 11.11
N TYR A 22 0.27 12.46 9.89
CA TYR A 22 0.02 11.19 9.20
C TYR A 22 1.30 10.45 8.79
N PRO A 23 2.26 11.08 8.07
CA PRO A 23 3.52 10.41 7.78
C PRO A 23 4.29 10.05 9.05
N LEU A 24 4.16 10.83 10.12
CA LEU A 24 4.76 10.49 11.41
C LEU A 24 4.12 9.22 12.00
N ILE A 25 2.79 9.09 11.98
CA ILE A 25 2.10 7.89 12.45
C ILE A 25 2.50 6.68 11.61
N VAL A 26 2.51 6.81 10.28
CA VAL A 26 2.94 5.74 9.38
C VAL A 26 4.38 5.34 9.68
N LEU A 27 5.27 6.31 9.88
CA LEU A 27 6.66 6.05 10.24
C LEU A 27 6.78 5.31 11.58
N ILE A 28 6.05 5.75 12.61
CA ILE A 28 6.06 5.09 13.93
C ILE A 28 5.56 3.64 13.79
N VAL A 29 4.46 3.43 13.06
CA VAL A 29 3.93 2.07 12.83
C VAL A 29 4.95 1.21 12.09
N LEU A 30 5.59 1.72 11.03
CA LEU A 30 6.63 1.01 10.31
C LEU A 30 7.81 0.62 11.21
N LEU A 31 8.29 1.55 12.04
CA LEU A 31 9.41 1.29 12.95
C LEU A 31 9.04 0.27 14.02
N VAL A 32 7.86 0.41 14.63
CA VAL A 32 7.37 -0.53 15.65
C VAL A 32 7.18 -1.91 15.03
N MET A 33 6.53 -2.00 13.89
CA MET A 33 6.28 -3.28 13.22
C MET A 33 7.56 -3.93 12.74
N GLY A 34 8.48 -3.15 12.14
CA GLY A 34 9.79 -3.64 11.75
C GLY A 34 10.60 -4.19 12.93
N ALA A 35 10.55 -3.51 14.09
CA ALA A 35 11.21 -3.98 15.31
C ALA A 35 10.60 -5.27 15.86
N PHE A 36 9.27 -5.45 15.80
CA PHE A 36 8.60 -6.67 16.28
C PHE A 36 8.72 -7.85 15.34
N THR A 37 8.67 -7.62 14.03
CA THR A 37 8.63 -8.70 13.03
C THR A 37 10.00 -8.99 12.41
N GLY A 38 10.98 -8.10 12.61
CA GLY A 38 12.28 -8.15 11.91
C GLY A 38 12.17 -7.82 10.42
N ARG A 39 11.00 -7.40 9.93
CA ARG A 39 10.76 -7.09 8.52
C ARG A 39 10.62 -5.58 8.34
N PHE A 40 11.40 -5.04 7.42
CA PHE A 40 11.36 -3.65 7.01
C PHE A 40 10.97 -3.54 5.54
N LEU A 41 10.74 -2.33 5.05
CA LEU A 41 10.35 -2.06 3.66
C LEU A 41 11.34 -2.60 2.62
N THR A 42 12.58 -2.88 3.02
CA THR A 42 13.64 -3.44 2.17
C THR A 42 13.80 -4.96 2.27
N THR A 43 12.94 -5.62 3.05
CA THR A 43 12.99 -7.08 3.20
C THR A 43 12.24 -7.71 2.03
N ASP A 44 12.83 -8.74 1.41
CA ASP A 44 12.17 -9.49 0.35
C ASP A 44 10.87 -10.12 0.85
N ASN A 45 9.84 -10.07 0.01
CA ASN A 45 8.55 -10.66 0.29
C ASN A 45 8.42 -12.02 -0.42
N PRO A 46 8.67 -13.14 0.26
CA PRO A 46 8.55 -14.46 -0.36
C PRO A 46 7.10 -14.80 -0.74
N TYR A 47 6.11 -14.06 -0.21
CA TYR A 47 4.69 -14.23 -0.48
C TYR A 47 4.15 -13.26 -1.54
N GLY A 48 5.02 -12.65 -2.34
CA GLY A 48 4.68 -11.71 -3.41
C GLY A 48 3.94 -12.36 -4.59
N SER A 49 2.81 -13.03 -4.34
CA SER A 49 2.02 -13.75 -5.34
C SER A 49 1.60 -12.86 -6.51
N TYR A 50 1.29 -11.60 -6.25
CA TYR A 50 0.91 -10.63 -7.28
C TYR A 50 2.06 -10.23 -8.19
N THR A 51 3.26 -10.09 -7.64
CA THR A 51 4.48 -9.84 -8.42
C THR A 51 4.85 -11.05 -9.28
N ILE A 52 4.79 -12.26 -8.71
CA ILE A 52 5.03 -13.51 -9.44
C ILE A 52 4.04 -13.66 -10.60
N GLN A 53 2.75 -13.39 -10.36
CA GLN A 53 1.73 -13.40 -11.40
C GLN A 53 1.98 -12.34 -12.47
N ALA A 54 2.38 -11.13 -12.08
CA ALA A 54 2.69 -10.07 -13.04
C ALA A 54 3.91 -10.44 -13.92
N CYS A 55 4.94 -11.05 -13.36
CA CYS A 55 6.08 -11.57 -14.11
C CYS A 55 5.64 -12.65 -15.11
N ALA A 56 4.82 -13.62 -14.69
CA ALA A 56 4.28 -14.65 -15.56
C ALA A 56 3.52 -14.05 -16.77
N TRP A 57 2.71 -13.02 -16.54
CA TRP A 57 2.01 -12.31 -17.61
C TRP A 57 2.95 -11.59 -18.58
N LEU A 58 4.04 -11.02 -18.09
CA LEU A 58 5.07 -10.41 -18.96
C LEU A 58 5.80 -11.44 -19.82
N GLU A 59 5.92 -12.67 -19.33
CA GLU A 59 6.47 -13.81 -20.07
C GLU A 59 5.46 -14.45 -21.05
N GLY A 60 4.21 -13.99 -21.04
CA GLY A 60 3.16 -14.43 -21.98
C GLY A 60 2.35 -15.65 -21.53
N HIS A 61 2.41 -16.02 -20.23
CA HIS A 61 1.61 -17.10 -19.67
C HIS A 61 0.82 -16.65 -18.43
N LEU A 62 -0.24 -17.36 -18.08
CA LEU A 62 -1.11 -17.06 -16.95
C LEU A 62 -0.82 -17.95 -15.74
N ASP A 63 -0.21 -19.07 -15.94
CA ASP A 63 0.19 -20.03 -14.93
C ASP A 63 1.52 -19.62 -14.30
N VAL A 64 1.69 -19.96 -13.03
CA VAL A 64 2.90 -19.72 -12.27
C VAL A 64 3.64 -21.02 -12.00
N ASN A 65 4.93 -20.93 -11.69
CA ASN A 65 5.73 -22.11 -11.43
C ASN A 65 5.24 -22.85 -10.17
N PRO A 66 4.99 -24.17 -10.22
CA PRO A 66 4.54 -24.98 -9.08
C PRO A 66 5.55 -25.04 -7.93
N ASN A 67 6.80 -24.65 -8.16
CA ASN A 67 7.84 -24.65 -7.12
C ASN A 67 7.60 -23.63 -5.99
N PHE A 68 6.67 -22.70 -6.16
CA PHE A 68 6.22 -21.81 -5.10
C PHE A 68 5.24 -22.52 -4.13
N THR A 69 5.67 -23.61 -3.53
CA THR A 69 4.83 -24.50 -2.68
C THR A 69 4.28 -23.82 -1.42
N TRP A 70 4.83 -22.67 -1.03
CA TRP A 70 4.35 -21.88 0.10
C TRP A 70 3.26 -20.87 -0.27
N LEU A 71 2.95 -20.71 -1.57
CA LEU A 71 1.86 -19.86 -2.02
C LEU A 71 0.55 -20.66 -2.14
N GLU A 72 -0.55 -19.97 -1.88
CA GLU A 72 -1.89 -20.51 -2.11
C GLU A 72 -2.21 -20.44 -3.59
N LEU A 73 -1.96 -21.57 -4.29
CA LEU A 73 -2.18 -21.69 -5.73
C LEU A 73 -3.36 -22.62 -6.01
N ALA A 74 -4.16 -22.26 -7.02
CA ALA A 74 -5.21 -23.10 -7.56
C ALA A 74 -4.64 -23.97 -8.70
N GLU A 75 -4.85 -25.28 -8.65
CA GLU A 75 -4.48 -26.19 -9.74
C GLU A 75 -5.64 -26.36 -10.70
N TYR A 76 -5.37 -26.20 -12.00
CA TYR A 76 -6.31 -26.46 -13.07
C TYR A 76 -5.58 -26.97 -14.31
N GLY A 77 -5.97 -28.15 -14.80
CA GLY A 77 -5.37 -28.75 -16.00
C GLY A 77 -3.86 -29.03 -15.89
N GLY A 78 -3.36 -29.35 -14.69
CA GLY A 78 -1.93 -29.57 -14.43
C GLY A 78 -1.11 -28.28 -14.39
N LYS A 79 -1.75 -27.13 -14.34
CA LYS A 79 -1.13 -25.81 -14.22
C LYS A 79 -1.56 -25.13 -12.94
N PHE A 80 -0.73 -24.25 -12.41
CA PHE A 80 -0.93 -23.56 -11.14
C PHE A 80 -1.21 -22.07 -11.38
N TYR A 81 -2.20 -21.55 -10.69
CA TYR A 81 -2.65 -20.16 -10.84
C TYR A 81 -2.76 -19.50 -9.47
N VAL A 82 -2.46 -18.20 -9.39
CA VAL A 82 -2.72 -17.43 -8.19
C VAL A 82 -4.22 -17.37 -7.92
N SER A 83 -4.65 -17.78 -6.73
CA SER A 83 -6.07 -17.88 -6.34
C SER A 83 -6.70 -16.54 -5.92
N PHE A 84 -5.90 -15.48 -5.83
CA PHE A 84 -6.32 -14.15 -5.38
C PHE A 84 -6.85 -13.26 -6.51
N PRO A 85 -7.57 -12.16 -6.18
CA PRO A 85 -8.06 -11.20 -7.16
C PRO A 85 -6.93 -10.62 -8.03
N LEU A 86 -7.17 -10.49 -9.33
CA LEU A 86 -6.18 -10.11 -10.33
C LEU A 86 -5.74 -8.62 -10.25
N PHE A 87 -6.56 -7.75 -9.67
CA PHE A 87 -6.32 -6.31 -9.71
C PHE A 87 -4.96 -5.88 -9.14
N PRO A 88 -4.49 -6.41 -7.99
CA PRO A 88 -3.17 -6.05 -7.49
C PRO A 88 -2.03 -6.41 -8.46
N SER A 89 -2.14 -7.52 -9.20
CA SER A 89 -1.13 -7.89 -10.20
C SER A 89 -1.06 -6.90 -11.35
N TYR A 90 -2.18 -6.27 -11.76
CA TYR A 90 -2.15 -5.17 -12.73
C TYR A 90 -1.42 -3.94 -12.18
N VAL A 91 -1.54 -3.67 -10.88
CA VAL A 91 -0.79 -2.57 -10.23
C VAL A 91 0.71 -2.89 -10.21
N MET A 92 1.08 -4.16 -9.97
CA MET A 92 2.49 -4.59 -9.94
C MET A 92 3.12 -4.66 -11.33
N LEU A 93 2.35 -4.84 -12.40
CA LEU A 93 2.82 -5.09 -13.76
C LEU A 93 3.87 -4.10 -14.27
N PRO A 94 3.70 -2.76 -14.17
CA PRO A 94 4.72 -1.80 -14.61
C PRO A 94 6.00 -1.86 -13.79
N PHE A 95 5.92 -2.24 -12.52
CA PHE A 95 7.08 -2.40 -11.65
C PHE A 95 7.78 -3.72 -11.90
N ALA A 96 7.04 -4.80 -12.08
CA ALA A 96 7.57 -6.11 -12.47
C ALA A 96 8.29 -6.06 -13.81
N ALA A 97 7.84 -5.23 -14.76
CA ALA A 97 8.54 -5.02 -16.03
C ALA A 97 9.93 -4.36 -15.87
N ILE A 98 10.18 -3.64 -14.76
CA ILE A 98 11.45 -2.95 -14.48
C ILE A 98 12.33 -3.78 -13.54
N PHE A 99 11.74 -4.34 -12.48
CA PHE A 99 12.45 -4.96 -11.37
C PHE A 99 12.34 -6.49 -11.35
N GLY A 100 11.47 -7.08 -12.20
CA GLY A 100 11.20 -8.51 -12.17
C GLY A 100 10.65 -8.97 -10.82
N LEU A 101 11.16 -10.09 -10.33
CA LEU A 101 10.78 -10.65 -9.02
C LEU A 101 11.29 -9.81 -7.84
N ASP A 102 12.29 -8.96 -8.04
CA ASP A 102 12.81 -8.04 -7.02
C ASP A 102 11.96 -6.75 -6.90
N THR A 103 10.73 -6.78 -7.36
CA THR A 103 9.80 -5.65 -7.27
C THR A 103 9.60 -5.25 -5.80
N PRO A 104 9.76 -3.96 -5.45
CA PRO A 104 9.68 -3.49 -4.07
C PRO A 104 8.23 -3.37 -3.58
N ASP A 105 7.56 -4.50 -3.38
CA ASP A 105 6.15 -4.64 -3.00
C ASP A 105 5.76 -3.77 -1.81
N HIS A 106 6.60 -3.72 -0.79
CA HIS A 106 6.35 -2.94 0.43
C HIS A 106 6.25 -1.43 0.15
N PHE A 107 7.09 -0.89 -0.74
CA PHE A 107 7.02 0.52 -1.13
C PHE A 107 5.77 0.82 -1.94
N ILE A 108 5.36 -0.09 -2.82
CA ILE A 108 4.15 0.05 -3.62
C ILE A 108 2.93 0.01 -2.69
N ASN A 109 2.87 -0.96 -1.77
CA ASN A 109 1.82 -1.08 -0.78
C ASN A 109 1.75 0.16 0.13
N LEU A 110 2.89 0.69 0.55
CA LEU A 110 2.95 1.94 1.32
C LEU A 110 2.38 3.11 0.51
N ALA A 111 2.75 3.26 -0.77
CA ALA A 111 2.26 4.33 -1.62
C ALA A 111 0.73 4.25 -1.81
N VAL A 112 0.20 3.05 -2.06
CA VAL A 112 -1.24 2.80 -2.17
C VAL A 112 -1.96 3.08 -0.85
N THR A 113 -1.37 2.69 0.28
CA THR A 113 -1.90 2.96 1.62
C THR A 113 -1.97 4.46 1.90
N LEU A 114 -0.91 5.21 1.60
CA LEU A 114 -0.89 6.67 1.76
C LEU A 114 -1.94 7.36 0.87
N LEU A 115 -2.12 6.87 -0.35
CA LEU A 115 -3.18 7.34 -1.25
C LEU A 115 -4.56 7.06 -0.65
N GLY A 116 -4.78 5.86 -0.11
CA GLY A 116 -6.01 5.47 0.59
C GLY A 116 -6.30 6.39 1.78
N ILE A 117 -5.30 6.70 2.60
CA ILE A 117 -5.41 7.67 3.72
C ILE A 117 -5.83 9.05 3.20
N ALA A 118 -5.21 9.53 2.13
CA ALA A 118 -5.55 10.82 1.54
C ALA A 118 -7.01 10.90 1.05
N TYR A 119 -7.50 9.81 0.42
CA TYR A 119 -8.90 9.70 0.01
C TYR A 119 -9.85 9.61 1.21
N ALA A 120 -9.53 8.83 2.23
CA ALA A 120 -10.33 8.72 3.45
C ALA A 120 -10.50 10.08 4.13
N LEU A 121 -9.42 10.87 4.23
CA LEU A 121 -9.47 12.24 4.73
C LEU A 121 -10.36 13.16 3.89
N ARG A 122 -10.27 13.03 2.56
CA ARG A 122 -11.07 13.83 1.64
C ARG A 122 -12.56 13.49 1.76
N ILE A 123 -12.88 12.21 1.90
CA ILE A 123 -14.26 11.74 2.13
C ILE A 123 -14.77 12.27 3.47
N TYR A 124 -14.02 12.08 4.55
CA TYR A 124 -14.39 12.57 5.87
C TYR A 124 -14.73 14.06 5.86
N ARG A 125 -13.88 14.89 5.23
CA ARG A 125 -14.11 16.34 5.13
C ARG A 125 -15.37 16.69 4.34
N ARG A 126 -15.66 15.95 3.28
CA ARG A 126 -16.87 16.15 2.50
C ARG A 126 -18.13 15.78 3.27
N MET A 127 -18.05 14.71 4.08
CA MET A 127 -19.20 14.26 4.88
C MET A 127 -19.48 15.16 6.09
N THR A 128 -18.43 15.63 6.76
CA THR A 128 -18.57 16.38 8.02
C THR A 128 -18.48 17.89 7.87
N GLY A 129 -18.04 18.39 6.72
CA GLY A 129 -17.75 19.80 6.49
C GLY A 129 -16.56 20.34 7.29
N SER A 130 -15.84 19.49 8.04
CA SER A 130 -14.79 19.87 8.99
C SER A 130 -13.61 18.92 8.94
N SER A 131 -12.40 19.44 9.21
CA SER A 131 -11.20 18.62 9.44
C SER A 131 -10.91 18.35 10.91
N ARG A 132 -11.74 18.85 11.84
CA ARG A 132 -11.43 18.87 13.27
C ARG A 132 -11.09 17.51 13.88
N HIS A 133 -11.64 16.42 13.39
CA HIS A 133 -11.39 15.08 13.90
C HIS A 133 -10.89 14.11 12.83
N ALA A 134 -10.44 14.63 11.68
CA ALA A 134 -9.99 13.83 10.56
C ALA A 134 -8.84 12.89 10.95
N ALA A 135 -7.90 13.36 11.78
CA ALA A 135 -6.79 12.54 12.28
C ALA A 135 -7.29 11.35 13.09
N ARG A 136 -8.24 11.55 14.00
CA ARG A 136 -8.84 10.44 14.78
C ARG A 136 -9.56 9.45 13.90
N TYR A 137 -10.31 9.94 12.92
CA TYR A 137 -11.00 9.07 11.96
C TYR A 137 -10.03 8.16 11.21
N VAL A 138 -8.92 8.71 10.70
CA VAL A 138 -7.89 7.92 10.01
C VAL A 138 -7.22 6.93 10.95
N LEU A 139 -6.90 7.34 12.18
CA LEU A 139 -6.36 6.43 13.18
C LEU A 139 -7.28 5.24 13.43
N TYR A 140 -8.56 5.48 13.63
CA TYR A 140 -9.55 4.41 13.81
C TYR A 140 -9.64 3.52 12.57
N LEU A 141 -9.68 4.11 11.38
CA LEU A 141 -9.85 3.36 10.14
C LEU A 141 -8.66 2.44 9.84
N TYR A 142 -7.44 2.90 10.08
CA TYR A 142 -6.21 2.19 9.65
C TYR A 142 -5.52 1.43 10.78
N LEU A 143 -5.57 1.90 12.01
CA LEU A 143 -4.94 1.22 13.15
C LEU A 143 -5.89 0.26 13.86
N ALA A 144 -7.14 0.66 14.10
CA ALA A 144 -8.07 -0.16 14.86
C ALA A 144 -8.48 -1.46 14.13
N ASN A 145 -8.45 -1.48 12.80
CA ASN A 145 -8.79 -2.67 12.00
C ASN A 145 -7.58 -3.53 11.65
N GLY A 146 -6.38 -3.17 12.08
CA GLY A 146 -5.15 -3.84 11.63
C GLY A 146 -4.82 -3.62 10.15
N TYR A 147 -5.60 -2.81 9.42
CA TYR A 147 -5.41 -2.59 7.97
C TYR A 147 -4.02 -2.07 7.64
N LEU A 148 -3.52 -1.10 8.41
CA LEU A 148 -2.19 -0.56 8.21
C LEU A 148 -1.10 -1.62 8.45
N PHE A 149 -1.31 -2.50 9.43
CA PHE A 149 -0.42 -3.62 9.69
C PHE A 149 -0.33 -4.55 8.48
N ILE A 150 -1.47 -4.99 7.96
CA ILE A 150 -1.54 -5.89 6.80
C ILE A 150 -0.92 -5.21 5.57
N ALA A 151 -1.30 -3.96 5.28
CA ALA A 151 -0.80 -3.22 4.13
C ALA A 151 0.73 -3.00 4.15
N LEU A 152 1.32 -2.81 5.34
CA LEU A 152 2.76 -2.57 5.48
C LEU A 152 3.59 -3.86 5.55
N GLN A 153 2.99 -4.98 5.93
CA GLN A 153 3.68 -6.28 5.98
C GLN A 153 3.69 -7.01 4.64
N GLY A 154 2.98 -6.51 3.63
CA GLY A 154 2.87 -7.18 2.34
C GLY A 154 2.15 -8.53 2.40
N TRP A 155 1.34 -8.76 3.42
CA TRP A 155 0.53 -9.97 3.59
C TRP A 155 -0.78 -9.82 2.80
N VAL A 156 -0.68 -9.82 1.52
CA VAL A 156 -1.85 -9.92 0.64
C VAL A 156 -1.50 -10.80 -0.55
#